data_1b63f820f308d0b105954e979ee50fe2
#
_entry.id   1b63f820f308d0b105954e979ee50fe2
#
_cell.length_a   1.000
_cell.length_b   1.000
_cell.length_c   1.000
_cell.angle_alpha   90.00
_cell.angle_beta   90.00
_cell.angle_gamma   90.00
#
_symmetry.space_group_name_H-M   'P 1'
#
loop_
_entity.id
_entity.type
_entity.pdbx_description
1 polymer ?
#
loop_
_entity_poly.entity_id
_entity_poly.type
_entity_poly.pdbx_seq_one_letter_code
_entity_poly.pdbx_strand_id
1 'polypeptide(L)'
;MCSSDLSKNFCSSVEKLTNFKVKPASNFFQGLSSQDNAAELSSAVKNLSLVVMKICNDLRWMNSGPLTGLSDIELEALQPGSSIMPGKVNPVIPEAVSMACADVVGNDVTISLGVQSGNFQLNVMLPVIAYNLLKSINLMGNAMPLLAKKCIKSFKINEKSTQENLDRNPILVTALNPIIGYKKAAEIAKKAYTEKRAIIDVAEEMTTIERKELESLLDPKNLIKPYF
;
A
#
# COMPACT_ATOMS: atom_id res chain seq x y z
N MET A 1 1.30 -48.13 17.48
CA MET A 1 0.87 -47.48 18.74
C MET A 1 1.78 -46.26 18.97
N CYS A 2 1.26 -45.07 18.68
CA CYS A 2 1.93 -43.88 19.17
C CYS A 2 1.66 -43.81 20.68
N SER A 3 2.71 -43.94 21.49
CA SER A 3 2.54 -43.79 22.92
C SER A 3 1.98 -42.41 23.25
N SER A 4 1.06 -42.32 24.23
CA SER A 4 0.48 -41.06 24.68
C SER A 4 1.54 -40.03 25.12
N ASP A 5 2.77 -40.46 25.33
CA ASP A 5 3.88 -39.63 25.78
C ASP A 5 4.68 -38.98 24.64
N LEU A 6 4.58 -39.50 23.40
CA LEU A 6 5.31 -38.93 22.26
C LEU A 6 4.95 -37.46 22.02
N SER A 7 3.63 -37.15 21.97
CA SER A 7 3.16 -35.79 21.75
C SER A 7 3.60 -34.84 22.86
N LYS A 8 3.56 -35.27 24.11
CA LYS A 8 4.03 -34.46 25.26
C LYS A 8 5.54 -34.24 25.23
N ASN A 9 6.32 -35.29 24.94
CA ASN A 9 7.78 -35.20 24.84
C ASN A 9 8.20 -34.32 23.68
N PHE A 10 7.50 -34.41 22.52
CA PHE A 10 7.71 -33.54 21.37
C PHE A 10 7.46 -32.06 21.74
N CYS A 11 6.29 -31.74 22.34
CA CYS A 11 5.96 -30.40 22.77
C CYS A 11 7.00 -29.85 23.78
N SER A 12 7.41 -30.66 24.77
CA SER A 12 8.43 -30.24 25.71
C SER A 12 9.79 -29.95 25.04
N SER A 13 10.16 -30.73 24.02
CA SER A 13 11.40 -30.51 23.27
C SER A 13 11.34 -29.26 22.42
N VAL A 14 10.22 -29.02 21.76
CA VAL A 14 9.99 -27.79 20.99
C VAL A 14 10.01 -26.56 21.89
N GLU A 15 9.35 -26.62 23.06
CA GLU A 15 9.36 -25.51 24.02
C GLU A 15 10.77 -25.17 24.49
N LYS A 16 11.60 -26.19 24.79
CA LYS A 16 13.02 -25.99 25.19
C LYS A 16 13.86 -25.36 24.09
N LEU A 17 13.61 -25.72 22.81
CA LEU A 17 14.40 -25.25 21.68
C LEU A 17 13.99 -23.85 21.21
N THR A 18 12.70 -23.53 21.30
CA THR A 18 12.13 -22.31 20.71
C THR A 18 11.71 -21.27 21.73
N ASN A 19 11.61 -21.65 22.99
CA ASN A 19 11.03 -20.85 24.08
C ASN A 19 9.54 -20.49 23.87
N PHE A 20 8.84 -21.19 22.95
CA PHE A 20 7.40 -21.06 22.74
C PHE A 20 6.65 -22.19 23.43
N LYS A 21 5.63 -21.84 24.22
CA LYS A 21 4.73 -22.83 24.82
C LYS A 21 3.86 -23.47 23.77
N VAL A 22 3.97 -24.78 23.63
CA VAL A 22 3.17 -25.60 22.71
C VAL A 22 2.51 -26.74 23.49
N LYS A 23 1.35 -27.17 23.00
CA LYS A 23 0.62 -28.30 23.58
C LYS A 23 0.10 -29.23 22.47
N PRO A 24 -0.09 -30.52 22.74
CA PRO A 24 -0.70 -31.43 21.79
C PRO A 24 -2.10 -30.95 21.37
N ALA A 25 -2.47 -31.14 20.12
CA ALA A 25 -3.81 -30.88 19.66
C ALA A 25 -4.81 -31.81 20.39
N SER A 26 -6.01 -31.29 20.67
CA SER A 26 -7.10 -32.09 21.29
C SER A 26 -7.69 -33.13 20.34
N ASN A 27 -7.63 -32.86 19.02
CA ASN A 27 -8.12 -33.73 17.97
C ASN A 27 -7.05 -33.89 16.89
N PHE A 28 -6.39 -35.04 16.86
CA PHE A 28 -5.35 -35.34 15.87
C PHE A 28 -5.89 -35.54 14.47
N PHE A 29 -7.13 -36.01 14.30
CA PHE A 29 -7.75 -36.14 12.99
C PHE A 29 -7.93 -34.77 12.33
N GLN A 30 -8.42 -33.79 13.07
CA GLN A 30 -8.51 -32.43 12.58
C GLN A 30 -7.12 -31.89 12.22
N GLY A 31 -6.13 -32.05 13.09
CA GLY A 31 -4.77 -31.54 12.87
C GLY A 31 -4.07 -32.13 11.64
N LEU A 32 -4.46 -33.35 11.20
CA LEU A 32 -3.92 -33.98 10.01
C LEU A 32 -4.69 -33.64 8.73
N SER A 33 -5.98 -33.36 8.83
CA SER A 33 -6.85 -33.15 7.66
C SER A 33 -7.13 -31.68 7.38
N SER A 34 -7.38 -30.88 8.40
CA SER A 34 -7.77 -29.48 8.28
C SER A 34 -6.54 -28.56 8.41
N GLN A 35 -6.44 -27.62 7.50
CA GLN A 35 -5.36 -26.61 7.47
C GLN A 35 -5.92 -25.20 7.50
N ASP A 36 -7.02 -24.99 8.20
CA ASP A 36 -7.77 -23.74 8.27
C ASP A 36 -6.90 -22.57 8.77
N ASN A 37 -6.08 -22.81 9.80
CA ASN A 37 -5.18 -21.80 10.35
C ASN A 37 -4.14 -21.33 9.32
N ALA A 38 -3.66 -22.27 8.47
CA ALA A 38 -2.72 -21.92 7.40
C ALA A 38 -3.40 -21.10 6.31
N ALA A 39 -4.66 -21.43 5.96
CA ALA A 39 -5.45 -20.65 5.02
C ALA A 39 -5.76 -19.23 5.54
N GLU A 40 -6.14 -19.12 6.81
CA GLU A 40 -6.43 -17.82 7.44
C GLU A 40 -5.18 -16.93 7.49
N LEU A 41 -4.05 -17.47 7.93
CA LEU A 41 -2.79 -16.73 7.95
C LEU A 41 -2.35 -16.33 6.53
N SER A 42 -2.46 -17.23 5.56
CA SER A 42 -2.15 -16.93 4.16
C SER A 42 -3.01 -15.78 3.62
N SER A 43 -4.31 -15.83 3.87
CA SER A 43 -5.24 -14.77 3.49
C SER A 43 -4.89 -13.42 4.13
N ALA A 44 -4.49 -13.41 5.39
CA ALA A 44 -4.06 -12.19 6.07
C ALA A 44 -2.79 -11.60 5.43
N VAL A 45 -1.80 -12.45 5.13
CA VAL A 45 -0.55 -12.04 4.45
C VAL A 45 -0.83 -11.52 3.03
N LYS A 46 -1.72 -12.19 2.28
CA LYS A 46 -2.19 -11.71 0.98
C LYS A 46 -2.85 -10.34 1.09
N ASN A 47 -3.78 -10.15 2.02
CA ASN A 47 -4.45 -8.87 2.19
C ASN A 47 -3.46 -7.74 2.50
N LEU A 48 -2.47 -8.00 3.35
CA LEU A 48 -1.36 -7.07 3.59
C LEU A 48 -0.62 -6.75 2.29
N SER A 49 -0.29 -7.77 1.48
CA SER A 49 0.45 -7.58 0.24
C SER A 49 -0.31 -6.73 -0.78
N LEU A 50 -1.64 -6.88 -0.88
CA LEU A 50 -2.49 -6.05 -1.75
C LEU A 50 -2.45 -4.56 -1.35
N VAL A 51 -2.54 -4.28 -0.04
CA VAL A 51 -2.42 -2.90 0.47
C VAL A 51 -1.05 -2.32 0.18
N VAL A 52 0.02 -3.09 0.41
CA VAL A 52 1.39 -2.66 0.16
C VAL A 52 1.64 -2.42 -1.34
N MET A 53 1.10 -3.28 -2.21
CA MET A 53 1.17 -3.08 -3.66
C MET A 53 0.51 -1.77 -4.10
N LYS A 54 -0.64 -1.44 -3.53
CA LYS A 54 -1.30 -0.14 -3.78
C LYS A 54 -0.40 1.02 -3.38
N ILE A 55 0.19 0.98 -2.18
CA ILE A 55 1.14 2.00 -1.71
C ILE A 55 2.34 2.12 -2.68
N CYS A 56 2.91 1.01 -3.10
CA CYS A 56 4.02 1.01 -4.06
C CYS A 56 3.65 1.65 -5.40
N ASN A 57 2.44 1.37 -5.89
CA ASN A 57 1.95 1.99 -7.13
C ASN A 57 1.79 3.50 -6.99
N ASP A 58 1.24 3.97 -5.87
CA ASP A 58 1.13 5.42 -5.62
C ASP A 58 2.51 6.08 -5.56
N LEU A 59 3.47 5.50 -4.82
CA LEU A 59 4.83 6.01 -4.74
C LEU A 59 5.50 6.10 -6.12
N ARG A 60 5.27 5.12 -6.99
CA ARG A 60 5.79 5.13 -8.37
C ARG A 60 5.17 6.26 -9.19
N TRP A 61 3.86 6.48 -9.08
CA TRP A 61 3.19 7.59 -9.75
C TRP A 61 3.63 8.95 -9.23
N MET A 62 3.66 9.15 -7.92
CA MET A 62 4.11 10.40 -7.31
C MET A 62 5.57 10.74 -7.65
N ASN A 63 6.43 9.72 -7.82
CA ASN A 63 7.83 9.89 -8.23
C ASN A 63 8.02 10.02 -9.75
N SER A 64 6.95 9.91 -10.55
CA SER A 64 7.08 9.99 -12.01
C SER A 64 7.53 11.37 -12.47
N GLY A 65 8.45 11.41 -13.41
CA GLY A 65 9.01 12.68 -13.91
C GLY A 65 10.52 12.55 -14.13
N PRO A 66 11.31 13.62 -13.93
CA PRO A 66 11.00 14.88 -13.22
C PRO A 66 10.26 15.94 -14.03
N LEU A 67 10.24 15.88 -15.36
CA LEU A 67 9.71 16.96 -16.19
C LEU A 67 8.31 16.67 -16.77
N THR A 68 7.99 15.40 -17.03
CA THR A 68 6.78 14.97 -17.74
C THR A 68 5.91 14.00 -16.94
N GLY A 69 6.08 13.96 -15.63
CA GLY A 69 5.27 13.16 -14.70
C GLY A 69 4.65 14.02 -13.62
N LEU A 70 4.14 13.39 -12.55
CA LEU A 70 3.55 14.09 -11.41
C LEU A 70 4.63 14.84 -10.61
N SER A 71 5.79 14.18 -10.39
CA SER A 71 6.92 14.77 -9.67
C SER A 71 6.56 15.36 -8.29
N ASP A 72 5.62 14.72 -7.59
CA ASP A 72 5.20 15.16 -6.24
C ASP A 72 6.23 14.82 -5.18
N ILE A 73 6.95 13.72 -5.39
CA ILE A 73 8.04 13.25 -4.51
C ILE A 73 9.28 12.88 -5.33
N GLU A 74 10.43 12.85 -4.66
CA GLU A 74 11.69 12.34 -5.17
C GLU A 74 12.15 11.16 -4.30
N LEU A 75 12.26 9.97 -4.89
CA LEU A 75 12.81 8.78 -4.25
C LEU A 75 14.33 8.74 -4.38
N GLU A 76 15.01 8.10 -3.43
CA GLU A 76 16.45 7.92 -3.44
C GLU A 76 16.91 7.16 -4.69
N ALA A 77 17.89 7.72 -5.43
CA ALA A 77 18.52 7.07 -6.56
C ALA A 77 19.50 6.00 -6.06
N LEU A 78 19.08 4.74 -6.05
CA LEU A 78 19.88 3.63 -5.53
C LEU A 78 20.78 2.98 -6.60
N GLN A 79 20.43 3.15 -7.86
CA GLN A 79 21.20 2.62 -8.99
C GLN A 79 20.89 3.40 -10.29
N PRO A 80 21.74 3.34 -11.30
CA PRO A 80 21.42 3.86 -12.63
C PRO A 80 20.15 3.20 -13.17
N GLY A 81 19.20 4.00 -13.66
CA GLY A 81 17.91 3.48 -14.15
C GLY A 81 17.97 2.88 -15.55
N SER A 82 19.06 3.12 -16.29
CA SER A 82 19.23 2.63 -17.65
C SER A 82 20.70 2.69 -18.06
N SER A 83 21.15 1.73 -18.87
CA SER A 83 22.48 1.73 -19.49
C SER A 83 22.59 2.67 -20.69
N ILE A 84 21.46 3.06 -21.30
CA ILE A 84 21.41 3.86 -22.53
C ILE A 84 20.79 5.25 -22.35
N MET A 85 20.16 5.53 -21.20
CA MET A 85 19.54 6.82 -20.90
C MET A 85 20.23 7.47 -19.69
N PRO A 86 21.22 8.35 -19.90
CA PRO A 86 21.90 9.03 -18.82
C PRO A 86 20.92 9.82 -17.93
N GLY A 87 21.09 9.73 -16.61
CA GLY A 87 20.26 10.45 -15.65
C GLY A 87 18.89 9.83 -15.36
N LYS A 88 18.50 8.72 -16.00
CA LYS A 88 17.27 8.01 -15.66
C LYS A 88 17.40 7.36 -14.29
N VAL A 89 16.42 7.57 -13.44
CA VAL A 89 16.27 6.94 -12.12
C VAL A 89 14.95 6.17 -12.09
N ASN A 90 15.01 4.88 -11.72
CA ASN A 90 13.80 4.06 -11.53
C ASN A 90 13.45 3.92 -10.06
N PRO A 91 12.17 3.84 -9.69
CA PRO A 91 11.71 3.59 -8.33
C PRO A 91 11.85 2.11 -7.96
N VAL A 92 13.10 1.60 -7.95
CA VAL A 92 13.43 0.16 -7.87
C VAL A 92 12.91 -0.53 -6.61
N ILE A 93 12.80 0.18 -5.48
CA ILE A 93 12.28 -0.42 -4.25
C ILE A 93 10.78 -0.68 -4.35
N PRO A 94 9.92 0.30 -4.71
CA PRO A 94 8.50 0.03 -4.96
C PRO A 94 8.26 -1.05 -6.03
N GLU A 95 9.11 -1.11 -7.07
CA GLU A 95 9.03 -2.15 -8.11
C GLU A 95 9.31 -3.54 -7.54
N ALA A 96 10.41 -3.70 -6.83
CA ALA A 96 10.79 -4.98 -6.22
C ALA A 96 9.76 -5.45 -5.18
N VAL A 97 9.27 -4.53 -4.35
CA VAL A 97 8.23 -4.85 -3.35
C VAL A 97 6.91 -5.24 -4.03
N SER A 98 6.53 -4.59 -5.14
CA SER A 98 5.35 -4.98 -5.92
C SER A 98 5.48 -6.40 -6.49
N MET A 99 6.66 -6.79 -6.96
CA MET A 99 6.93 -8.16 -7.43
C MET A 99 6.81 -9.18 -6.29
N ALA A 100 7.36 -8.87 -5.11
CA ALA A 100 7.22 -9.72 -3.93
C ALA A 100 5.75 -9.89 -3.52
N CYS A 101 4.96 -8.81 -3.56
CA CYS A 101 3.53 -8.85 -3.28
C CYS A 101 2.77 -9.73 -4.29
N ALA A 102 3.10 -9.65 -5.58
CA ALA A 102 2.49 -10.48 -6.61
C ALA A 102 2.78 -11.97 -6.39
N ASP A 103 4.00 -12.32 -5.99
CA ASP A 103 4.38 -13.70 -5.66
C ASP A 103 3.60 -14.22 -4.42
N VAL A 104 3.39 -13.38 -3.42
CA VAL A 104 2.56 -13.72 -2.23
C VAL A 104 1.12 -14.01 -2.63
N VAL A 105 0.52 -13.25 -3.55
CA VAL A 105 -0.83 -13.51 -4.06
C VAL A 105 -0.89 -14.87 -4.77
N GLY A 106 0.11 -15.20 -5.58
CA GLY A 106 0.21 -16.51 -6.24
C GLY A 106 0.37 -17.67 -5.25
N ASN A 107 1.19 -17.47 -4.21
CA ASN A 107 1.39 -18.46 -3.15
C ASN A 107 0.08 -18.73 -2.37
N ASP A 108 -0.74 -17.69 -2.11
CA ASP A 108 -2.04 -17.87 -1.44
C ASP A 108 -3.01 -18.74 -2.25
N VAL A 109 -3.04 -18.61 -3.57
CA VAL A 109 -3.81 -19.50 -4.43
C VAL A 109 -3.34 -20.95 -4.30
N THR A 110 -2.03 -21.19 -4.31
CA THR A 110 -1.45 -22.52 -4.13
C THR A 110 -1.79 -23.10 -2.76
N ILE A 111 -1.73 -22.30 -1.69
CA ILE A 111 -2.10 -22.71 -0.33
C ILE A 111 -3.58 -23.06 -0.28
N SER A 112 -4.46 -22.24 -0.85
CA SER A 112 -5.90 -22.48 -0.89
C SER A 112 -6.26 -23.80 -1.57
N LEU A 113 -5.62 -24.11 -2.70
CA LEU A 113 -5.77 -25.39 -3.38
C LEU A 113 -5.24 -26.55 -2.54
N GLY A 114 -4.11 -26.35 -1.84
CA GLY A 114 -3.55 -27.35 -0.94
C GLY A 114 -4.46 -27.63 0.25
N VAL A 115 -5.03 -26.60 0.85
CA VAL A 115 -5.93 -26.75 2.01
C VAL A 115 -7.18 -27.56 1.67
N GLN A 116 -7.81 -27.30 0.51
CA GLN A 116 -9.02 -28.02 0.10
C GLN A 116 -8.74 -29.47 -0.37
N SER A 117 -7.49 -29.84 -0.61
CA SER A 117 -7.12 -31.14 -1.17
C SER A 117 -7.06 -32.28 -0.15
N GLY A 118 -7.47 -32.03 1.10
CA GLY A 118 -7.57 -33.09 2.13
C GLY A 118 -8.59 -34.15 1.76
N ASN A 119 -8.24 -35.42 2.09
CA ASN A 119 -9.12 -36.57 1.89
C ASN A 119 -9.37 -37.23 3.24
N PHE A 120 -10.60 -37.21 3.71
CA PHE A 120 -11.02 -37.74 5.01
C PHE A 120 -10.15 -37.21 6.16
N GLN A 121 -9.29 -38.00 6.76
CA GLN A 121 -8.50 -37.67 7.94
C GLN A 121 -7.04 -37.25 7.61
N LEU A 122 -6.71 -37.09 6.32
CA LEU A 122 -5.34 -36.76 5.92
C LEU A 122 -5.30 -35.71 4.80
N ASN A 123 -4.42 -34.74 4.95
CA ASN A 123 -4.05 -33.84 3.86
C ASN A 123 -2.58 -34.08 3.47
N VAL A 124 -2.36 -34.56 2.25
CA VAL A 124 -1.00 -34.85 1.74
C VAL A 124 -0.27 -33.61 1.23
N MET A 125 -0.95 -32.46 1.14
CA MET A 125 -0.42 -31.21 0.60
C MET A 125 0.34 -30.35 1.63
N LEU A 126 0.54 -30.84 2.84
CA LEU A 126 1.23 -30.12 3.92
C LEU A 126 2.58 -29.51 3.49
N PRO A 127 3.46 -30.22 2.74
CA PRO A 127 4.75 -29.67 2.33
C PRO A 127 4.61 -28.42 1.44
N VAL A 128 3.69 -28.44 0.47
CA VAL A 128 3.48 -27.31 -0.44
C VAL A 128 2.82 -26.12 0.27
N ILE A 129 1.90 -26.40 1.20
CA ILE A 129 1.28 -25.38 2.06
C ILE A 129 2.36 -24.70 2.90
N ALA A 130 3.17 -25.49 3.63
CA ALA A 130 4.23 -24.96 4.48
C ALA A 130 5.27 -24.16 3.68
N TYR A 131 5.71 -24.67 2.52
CA TYR A 131 6.68 -24.00 1.68
C TYR A 131 6.19 -22.61 1.23
N ASN A 132 4.98 -22.53 0.67
CA ASN A 132 4.45 -21.29 0.14
C ASN A 132 4.10 -20.29 1.26
N LEU A 133 3.60 -20.76 2.40
CA LEU A 133 3.29 -19.90 3.53
C LEU A 133 4.55 -19.28 4.13
N LEU A 134 5.58 -20.09 4.41
CA LEU A 134 6.85 -19.60 4.94
C LEU A 134 7.57 -18.67 3.95
N LYS A 135 7.52 -18.99 2.66
CA LYS A 135 8.05 -18.12 1.59
C LYS A 135 7.36 -16.76 1.62
N SER A 136 6.03 -16.72 1.70
CA SER A 136 5.24 -15.49 1.74
C SER A 136 5.55 -14.62 2.96
N ILE A 137 5.66 -15.25 4.14
CA ILE A 137 6.02 -14.56 5.39
C ILE A 137 7.43 -13.96 5.27
N ASN A 138 8.41 -14.72 4.76
CA ASN A 138 9.77 -14.24 4.58
C ASN A 138 9.85 -13.10 3.55
N LEU A 139 9.13 -13.19 2.43
CA LEU A 139 9.08 -12.12 1.43
C LEU A 139 8.56 -10.83 2.04
N MET A 140 7.41 -10.87 2.72
CA MET A 140 6.83 -9.68 3.33
C MET A 140 7.68 -9.18 4.50
N GLY A 141 8.23 -10.08 5.32
CA GLY A 141 9.12 -9.73 6.42
C GLY A 141 10.38 -8.97 6.00
N ASN A 142 10.89 -9.22 4.78
CA ASN A 142 12.03 -8.50 4.21
C ASN A 142 11.59 -7.26 3.41
N ALA A 143 10.50 -7.34 2.65
CA ALA A 143 10.03 -6.26 1.79
C ALA A 143 9.55 -5.05 2.59
N MET A 144 8.82 -5.27 3.69
CA MET A 144 8.27 -4.18 4.51
C MET A 144 9.34 -3.27 5.13
N PRO A 145 10.38 -3.79 5.83
CA PRO A 145 11.45 -2.93 6.34
C PRO A 145 12.23 -2.22 5.24
N LEU A 146 12.41 -2.87 4.08
CA LEU A 146 13.08 -2.27 2.93
C LEU A 146 12.29 -1.06 2.40
N LEU A 147 10.99 -1.22 2.17
CA LEU A 147 10.09 -0.15 1.75
C LEU A 147 10.09 1.00 2.76
N ALA A 148 9.96 0.68 4.04
CA ALA A 148 9.93 1.68 5.10
C ALA A 148 11.23 2.49 5.19
N LYS A 149 12.39 1.83 5.13
CA LYS A 149 13.70 2.47 5.32
C LYS A 149 14.19 3.19 4.08
N LYS A 150 14.04 2.57 2.90
CA LYS A 150 14.65 3.03 1.64
C LYS A 150 13.69 3.80 0.73
N CYS A 151 12.42 3.88 1.13
CA CYS A 151 11.43 4.62 0.37
C CYS A 151 10.69 5.63 1.27
N ILE A 152 9.91 5.15 2.26
CA ILE A 152 9.06 6.03 3.07
C ILE A 152 9.86 7.02 3.93
N LYS A 153 11.00 6.60 4.50
CA LYS A 153 11.83 7.50 5.34
C LYS A 153 12.75 8.42 4.54
N SER A 154 13.03 8.09 3.28
CA SER A 154 14.05 8.78 2.48
C SER A 154 13.49 9.66 1.37
N PHE A 155 12.20 9.56 1.02
CA PHE A 155 11.66 10.41 -0.03
C PHE A 155 11.63 11.88 0.38
N LYS A 156 11.77 12.75 -0.62
CA LYS A 156 11.64 14.19 -0.46
C LYS A 156 10.35 14.65 -1.13
N ILE A 157 9.66 15.61 -0.53
CA ILE A 157 8.48 16.24 -1.13
C ILE A 157 8.96 17.34 -2.08
N ASN A 158 8.43 17.35 -3.29
CA ASN A 158 8.64 18.44 -4.23
C ASN A 158 7.52 19.47 -4.02
N GLU A 159 7.75 20.36 -3.03
CA GLU A 159 6.76 21.35 -2.63
C GLU A 159 6.31 22.23 -3.78
N LYS A 160 7.23 22.61 -4.68
CA LYS A 160 6.93 23.45 -5.83
C LYS A 160 5.96 22.77 -6.79
N SER A 161 6.23 21.54 -7.22
CA SER A 161 5.36 20.77 -8.12
C SER A 161 4.00 20.54 -7.48
N THR A 162 4.00 20.13 -6.22
CA THR A 162 2.76 19.88 -5.47
C THR A 162 1.91 21.14 -5.35
N GLN A 163 2.52 22.30 -5.05
CA GLN A 163 1.80 23.57 -4.96
C GLN A 163 1.24 24.01 -6.32
N GLU A 164 2.03 23.96 -7.39
CA GLU A 164 1.57 24.33 -8.74
C GLU A 164 0.41 23.44 -9.22
N ASN A 165 0.45 22.15 -8.94
CA ASN A 165 -0.63 21.23 -9.28
C ASN A 165 -1.89 21.49 -8.45
N LEU A 166 -1.71 21.83 -7.17
CA LEU A 166 -2.80 22.13 -6.25
C LEU A 166 -3.51 23.42 -6.63
N ASP A 167 -2.78 24.49 -6.92
CA ASP A 167 -3.32 25.81 -7.29
C ASP A 167 -4.21 25.74 -8.54
N ARG A 168 -3.92 24.79 -9.44
CA ARG A 168 -4.71 24.54 -10.67
C ARG A 168 -5.85 23.55 -10.46
N ASN A 169 -5.96 22.92 -9.30
CA ASN A 169 -6.96 21.89 -9.08
C ASN A 169 -8.35 22.49 -8.88
N PRO A 170 -9.33 22.19 -9.77
CA PRO A 170 -10.68 22.73 -9.67
C PRO A 170 -11.40 22.40 -8.37
N ILE A 171 -10.97 21.37 -7.62
CA ILE A 171 -11.59 20.98 -6.36
C ILE A 171 -11.53 22.10 -5.31
N LEU A 172 -10.53 22.98 -5.38
CA LEU A 172 -10.39 24.09 -4.44
C LEU A 172 -11.61 25.02 -4.45
N VAL A 173 -12.26 25.17 -5.61
CA VAL A 173 -13.46 26.02 -5.74
C VAL A 173 -14.61 25.56 -4.88
N THR A 174 -14.64 24.29 -4.44
CA THR A 174 -15.71 23.77 -3.58
C THR A 174 -15.80 24.50 -2.25
N ALA A 175 -14.69 25.07 -1.76
CA ALA A 175 -14.68 25.92 -0.56
C ALA A 175 -15.55 27.18 -0.72
N LEU A 176 -15.76 27.64 -1.94
CA LEU A 176 -16.57 28.82 -2.22
C LEU A 176 -18.07 28.51 -2.35
N ASN A 177 -18.46 27.24 -2.48
CA ASN A 177 -19.87 26.87 -2.66
C ASN A 177 -20.83 27.47 -1.62
N PRO A 178 -20.50 27.49 -0.31
CA PRO A 178 -21.39 28.06 0.70
C PRO A 178 -21.59 29.59 0.55
N ILE A 179 -20.65 30.27 -0.11
CA ILE A 179 -20.63 31.74 -0.22
C ILE A 179 -21.27 32.20 -1.53
N ILE A 180 -20.82 31.60 -2.65
CA ILE A 180 -21.22 32.05 -4.01
C ILE A 180 -22.20 31.11 -4.70
N GLY A 181 -22.51 29.97 -4.09
CA GLY A 181 -23.39 28.93 -4.64
C GLY A 181 -22.70 28.05 -5.70
N TYR A 182 -23.22 26.83 -5.88
CA TYR A 182 -22.67 25.81 -6.76
C TYR A 182 -22.50 26.26 -8.23
N LYS A 183 -23.52 26.97 -8.79
CA LYS A 183 -23.49 27.38 -10.21
C LYS A 183 -22.30 28.31 -10.48
N LYS A 184 -22.14 29.33 -9.65
CA LYS A 184 -21.05 30.30 -9.78
C LYS A 184 -19.67 29.66 -9.60
N ALA A 185 -19.55 28.76 -8.62
CA ALA A 185 -18.33 27.99 -8.39
C ALA A 185 -17.99 27.08 -9.60
N ALA A 186 -18.98 26.45 -10.22
CA ALA A 186 -18.78 25.65 -11.43
C ALA A 186 -18.34 26.48 -12.64
N GLU A 187 -18.84 27.71 -12.79
CA GLU A 187 -18.39 28.66 -13.82
C GLU A 187 -16.92 29.04 -13.64
N ILE A 188 -16.52 29.34 -12.40
CA ILE A 188 -15.12 29.66 -12.04
C ILE A 188 -14.21 28.48 -12.36
N ALA A 189 -14.57 27.26 -11.92
CA ALA A 189 -13.81 26.05 -12.21
C ALA A 189 -13.63 25.81 -13.71
N LYS A 190 -14.73 25.95 -14.49
CA LYS A 190 -14.70 25.76 -15.93
C LYS A 190 -13.81 26.80 -16.62
N LYS A 191 -13.90 28.07 -16.21
CA LYS A 191 -13.08 29.15 -16.78
C LYS A 191 -11.61 28.92 -16.46
N ALA A 192 -11.26 28.64 -15.20
CA ALA A 192 -9.89 28.36 -14.75
C ALA A 192 -9.28 27.19 -15.53
N TYR A 193 -10.04 26.10 -15.70
CA TYR A 193 -9.61 24.94 -16.50
C TYR A 193 -9.36 25.30 -17.97
N THR A 194 -10.29 26.03 -18.60
CA THR A 194 -10.20 26.40 -20.03
C THR A 194 -9.02 27.34 -20.28
N GLU A 195 -8.81 28.30 -19.40
CA GLU A 195 -7.76 29.31 -19.52
C GLU A 195 -6.41 28.86 -18.92
N LYS A 196 -6.37 27.68 -18.28
CA LYS A 196 -5.19 27.14 -17.56
C LYS A 196 -4.62 28.12 -16.50
N ARG A 197 -5.50 28.80 -15.79
CA ARG A 197 -5.20 29.75 -14.75
C ARG A 197 -5.45 29.15 -13.35
N ALA A 198 -4.80 29.73 -12.34
CA ALA A 198 -5.08 29.36 -10.97
C ALA A 198 -6.54 29.72 -10.58
N ILE A 199 -7.14 28.85 -9.75
CA ILE A 199 -8.54 29.06 -9.29
C ILE A 199 -8.70 30.42 -8.60
N ILE A 200 -7.73 30.83 -7.79
CA ILE A 200 -7.80 32.09 -7.04
C ILE A 200 -7.88 33.30 -7.96
N ASP A 201 -7.13 33.32 -9.07
CA ASP A 201 -7.12 34.45 -9.99
C ASP A 201 -8.46 34.61 -10.73
N VAL A 202 -9.08 33.48 -11.09
CA VAL A 202 -10.39 33.50 -11.73
C VAL A 202 -11.51 33.82 -10.72
N ALA A 203 -11.38 33.34 -9.48
CA ALA A 203 -12.33 33.66 -8.42
C ALA A 203 -12.30 35.15 -8.06
N GLU A 204 -11.13 35.79 -7.99
CA GLU A 204 -10.98 37.22 -7.79
C GLU A 204 -11.64 38.04 -8.91
N GLU A 205 -11.46 37.61 -10.16
CA GLU A 205 -12.07 38.26 -11.34
C GLU A 205 -13.60 38.11 -11.36
N MET A 206 -14.12 36.97 -10.93
CA MET A 206 -15.54 36.60 -11.08
C MET A 206 -16.38 36.85 -9.82
N THR A 207 -15.78 37.24 -8.70
CA THR A 207 -16.48 37.51 -7.42
C THR A 207 -16.10 38.87 -6.86
N THR A 208 -16.81 39.30 -5.82
CA THR A 208 -16.49 40.50 -5.07
C THR A 208 -15.68 40.22 -3.80
N ILE A 209 -15.17 39.01 -3.67
CA ILE A 209 -14.41 38.58 -2.50
C ILE A 209 -12.97 39.06 -2.64
N GLU A 210 -12.45 39.70 -1.59
CA GLU A 210 -11.08 40.19 -1.60
C GLU A 210 -10.04 39.04 -1.68
N ARG A 211 -8.91 39.29 -2.34
CA ARG A 211 -7.86 38.28 -2.53
C ARG A 211 -7.40 37.61 -1.24
N LYS A 212 -7.22 38.41 -0.16
CA LYS A 212 -6.83 37.83 1.15
C LYS A 212 -7.84 36.85 1.73
N GLU A 213 -9.12 37.13 1.51
CA GLU A 213 -10.18 36.24 1.95
C GLU A 213 -10.20 34.98 1.07
N LEU A 214 -10.02 35.11 -0.24
CA LEU A 214 -9.89 33.97 -1.16
C LEU A 214 -8.69 33.10 -0.80
N GLU A 215 -7.52 33.66 -0.47
CA GLU A 215 -6.36 32.91 0.00
C GLU A 215 -6.68 32.05 1.24
N SER A 216 -7.44 32.62 2.17
CA SER A 216 -7.86 31.89 3.38
C SER A 216 -8.90 30.80 3.07
N LEU A 217 -9.88 31.10 2.23
CA LEU A 217 -10.97 30.17 1.87
C LEU A 217 -10.46 28.99 1.04
N LEU A 218 -9.54 29.24 0.12
CA LEU A 218 -8.99 28.27 -0.81
C LEU A 218 -7.76 27.53 -0.23
N ASP A 219 -7.31 27.85 1.00
CA ASP A 219 -6.19 27.14 1.63
C ASP A 219 -6.58 25.65 1.81
N PRO A 220 -5.85 24.73 1.17
CA PRO A 220 -6.11 23.30 1.28
C PRO A 220 -6.15 22.77 2.70
N LYS A 221 -5.38 23.39 3.60
CA LYS A 221 -5.37 23.04 5.04
C LYS A 221 -6.73 23.23 5.70
N ASN A 222 -7.54 24.15 5.19
CA ASN A 222 -8.89 24.38 5.70
C ASN A 222 -9.89 23.34 5.14
N LEU A 223 -9.64 22.82 3.94
CA LEU A 223 -10.48 21.78 3.30
C LEU A 223 -10.34 20.39 3.90
N ILE A 224 -9.20 20.09 4.53
CA ILE A 224 -8.91 18.78 5.13
C ILE A 224 -9.20 18.74 6.64
N LYS A 225 -9.70 19.81 7.25
CA LYS A 225 -10.11 19.79 8.65
C LYS A 225 -11.34 18.89 8.78
N PRO A 226 -11.33 17.90 9.69
CA PRO A 226 -12.52 17.09 9.92
C PRO A 226 -13.66 18.01 10.40
N TYR A 227 -14.85 17.79 9.84
CA TYR A 227 -16.09 18.46 10.23
C TYR A 227 -16.66 17.88 11.54
N PHE A 228 -15.79 17.51 12.51
CA PHE A 228 -16.21 16.93 13.79
C PHE A 228 -15.83 17.85 14.96
#